data_363bcf673440de5cac3f7cbecd0fa27f
#
_entry.id   363bcf673440de5cac3f7cbecd0fa27f
#
_cell.length_a   1.000
_cell.length_b   1.000
_cell.length_c   1.000
_cell.angle_alpha   90.00
_cell.angle_beta   90.00
_cell.angle_gamma   90.00
#
_symmetry.space_group_name_H-M   'P 1'
#
loop_
_entity.id
_entity.type
_entity.pdbx_description
1 polymer ?
#
loop_
_entity_poly.entity_id
_entity_poly.type
_entity_poly.pdbx_seq_one_letter_code
_entity_poly.pdbx_strand_id
1 'polypeptide(L)'
;MISIIIPVYNAEKTINRCIDSVCSQTYKDWELILVDDGSKDNSGKICDEYSKQDKRIHVIHKENEGVSKARNAGLKIATGDYISFVDSDDWLDNNYLQNFMPYTEYDIVISAFHRRPKHHIAYSFNKSFKGEEMKGYLIQPYLWNGYPWGKLFKRSIIEKHHIRFDEGMKVYEDLCFCLQYTQYCNSVRLIPAATYNYYEANDKCFAEKFPLSFEEAKRYFNNTYNSVEALCQKWNCDAPDLELNYLVHCGYHHILDNQSDKDFLQAYMEMYPNANEDKFYNTKYLSPVYDCVEQVLKEYKYKEYRKAIKHAKALVNIYGDKLDSVNLRKGKDKLYLKLIKNKMFKLVIVAAAILDCNKF
;
A
#
# COMPACT_ATOMS: atom_id res chain seq x y z
N MET A 1 16.19 21.65 6.72
CA MET A 1 15.79 20.72 7.82
C MET A 1 14.77 19.70 7.35
N ILE A 2 14.78 18.44 7.88
CA ILE A 2 13.82 17.38 7.55
C ILE A 2 12.97 17.09 8.78
N SER A 3 11.64 17.13 8.66
CA SER A 3 10.72 16.61 9.67
C SER A 3 10.41 15.14 9.37
N ILE A 4 10.73 14.27 10.33
CA ILE A 4 10.43 12.84 10.25
C ILE A 4 9.19 12.60 11.10
N ILE A 5 8.14 12.00 10.50
CA ILE A 5 6.86 11.75 11.18
C ILE A 5 6.66 10.24 11.33
N ILE A 6 6.48 9.79 12.57
CA ILE A 6 6.25 8.39 12.92
C ILE A 6 4.91 8.27 13.63
N PRO A 7 3.88 7.68 12.99
CA PRO A 7 2.67 7.27 13.70
C PRO A 7 2.97 6.05 14.57
N VAL A 8 2.54 6.08 15.83
CA VAL A 8 2.83 5.04 16.82
C VAL A 8 1.52 4.51 17.39
N TYR A 9 1.31 3.20 17.32
CA TYR A 9 0.19 2.52 17.96
C TYR A 9 0.56 1.09 18.32
N ASN A 10 0.62 0.77 19.62
CA ASN A 10 0.96 -0.56 20.15
C ASN A 10 2.25 -1.13 19.54
N ALA A 11 3.31 -0.34 19.52
CA ALA A 11 4.60 -0.64 18.88
C ALA A 11 5.75 -0.86 19.89
N GLU A 12 5.48 -1.20 21.15
CA GLU A 12 6.50 -1.31 22.21
C GLU A 12 7.68 -2.22 21.86
N LYS A 13 7.46 -3.22 20.98
CA LYS A 13 8.49 -4.18 20.56
C LYS A 13 9.43 -3.65 19.47
N THR A 14 9.03 -2.61 18.75
CA THR A 14 9.72 -2.13 17.54
C THR A 14 10.15 -0.67 17.63
N ILE A 15 9.42 0.15 18.39
CA ILE A 15 9.59 1.59 18.40
C ILE A 15 10.99 2.05 18.86
N ASN A 16 11.64 1.35 19.79
CA ASN A 16 13.02 1.66 20.19
C ASN A 16 13.96 1.58 18.98
N ARG A 17 13.93 0.46 18.24
CA ARG A 17 14.76 0.29 17.05
C ARG A 17 14.47 1.37 16.00
N CYS A 18 13.21 1.73 15.82
CA CYS A 18 12.79 2.76 14.88
C CYS A 18 13.39 4.12 15.26
N ILE A 19 13.22 4.57 16.51
CA ILE A 19 13.74 5.86 17.00
C ILE A 19 15.27 5.88 16.99
N ASP A 20 15.93 4.82 17.46
CA ASP A 20 17.41 4.71 17.45
C ASP A 20 17.97 4.87 16.03
N SER A 21 17.27 4.32 15.04
CA SER A 21 17.67 4.43 13.64
C SER A 21 17.60 5.87 13.10
N VAL A 22 16.69 6.69 13.62
CA VAL A 22 16.59 8.13 13.32
C VAL A 22 17.70 8.90 14.07
N CYS A 23 17.89 8.62 15.36
CA CYS A 23 18.93 9.27 16.17
C CYS A 23 20.35 9.04 15.62
N SER A 24 20.59 7.87 15.02
CA SER A 24 21.88 7.49 14.43
C SER A 24 22.16 8.08 13.04
N GLN A 25 21.21 8.83 12.44
CA GLN A 25 21.41 9.39 11.11
C GLN A 25 22.66 10.27 11.01
N THR A 26 23.40 10.15 9.90
CA THR A 26 24.61 10.94 9.61
C THR A 26 24.25 12.40 9.30
N TYR A 27 23.16 12.65 8.58
CA TYR A 27 22.58 13.98 8.41
C TYR A 27 21.94 14.43 9.72
N LYS A 28 22.32 15.61 10.26
CA LYS A 28 21.96 16.02 11.62
C LYS A 28 20.84 17.08 11.71
N ASP A 29 20.50 17.72 10.58
CA ASP A 29 19.48 18.77 10.53
C ASP A 29 18.09 18.20 10.33
N TRP A 30 17.57 17.54 11.37
CA TRP A 30 16.24 16.93 11.40
C TRP A 30 15.54 17.17 12.74
N GLU A 31 14.21 17.10 12.69
CA GLU A 31 13.33 16.90 13.84
C GLU A 31 12.56 15.60 13.68
N LEU A 32 12.20 14.96 14.81
CA LEU A 32 11.42 13.74 14.87
C LEU A 32 10.09 14.02 15.58
N ILE A 33 8.99 13.70 14.93
CA ILE A 33 7.64 13.86 15.46
C ILE A 33 7.03 12.48 15.65
N LEU A 34 6.91 12.04 16.90
CA LEU A 34 6.29 10.80 17.31
C LEU A 34 4.82 11.09 17.65
N VAL A 35 3.90 10.44 16.97
CA VAL A 35 2.47 10.63 17.21
C VAL A 35 1.89 9.35 17.78
N ASP A 36 1.76 9.28 19.09
CA ASP A 36 1.13 8.17 19.81
C ASP A 36 -0.39 8.27 19.67
N ASP A 37 -0.95 7.39 18.85
CA ASP A 37 -2.37 7.30 18.53
C ASP A 37 -3.13 6.46 19.58
N GLY A 38 -2.92 6.77 20.85
CA GLY A 38 -3.61 6.13 21.98
C GLY A 38 -3.18 4.69 22.24
N SER A 39 -1.88 4.42 22.25
CA SER A 39 -1.32 3.09 22.55
C SER A 39 -1.77 2.59 23.91
N LYS A 40 -2.00 1.27 24.01
CA LYS A 40 -2.38 0.58 25.24
C LYS A 40 -1.20 -0.13 25.91
N ASP A 41 -0.07 -0.23 25.22
CA ASP A 41 1.19 -0.79 25.67
C ASP A 41 2.17 0.33 26.12
N ASN A 42 3.46 0.02 26.28
CA ASN A 42 4.46 0.98 26.72
C ASN A 42 4.94 1.97 25.64
N SER A 43 4.37 1.96 24.43
CA SER A 43 4.85 2.77 23.30
C SER A 43 4.90 4.26 23.61
N GLY A 44 3.81 4.82 24.17
CA GLY A 44 3.75 6.24 24.54
C GLY A 44 4.81 6.63 25.56
N LYS A 45 5.01 5.79 26.59
CA LYS A 45 6.05 6.00 27.60
C LYS A 45 7.46 5.98 27.01
N ILE A 46 7.72 5.05 26.09
CA ILE A 46 9.01 4.99 25.39
C ILE A 46 9.24 6.28 24.59
N CYS A 47 8.24 6.76 23.85
CA CYS A 47 8.35 8.04 23.13
C CYS A 47 8.73 9.21 24.05
N ASP A 48 8.09 9.30 25.23
CA ASP A 48 8.39 10.33 26.23
C ASP A 48 9.82 10.24 26.77
N GLU A 49 10.34 9.03 26.95
CA GLU A 49 11.71 8.83 27.40
C GLU A 49 12.73 9.36 26.39
N TYR A 50 12.52 9.13 25.08
CA TYR A 50 13.38 9.68 24.03
C TYR A 50 13.28 11.21 23.92
N SER A 51 12.08 11.77 24.02
CA SER A 51 11.91 13.24 23.93
C SER A 51 12.57 14.01 25.07
N LYS A 52 12.71 13.39 26.25
CA LYS A 52 13.48 13.95 27.37
C LYS A 52 15.01 13.95 27.11
N GLN A 53 15.48 13.04 26.28
CA GLN A 53 16.92 12.87 25.98
C GLN A 53 17.38 13.73 24.80
N ASP A 54 16.52 13.98 23.80
CA ASP A 54 16.86 14.74 22.61
C ASP A 54 15.75 15.78 22.29
N LYS A 55 16.12 17.07 22.35
CA LYS A 55 15.19 18.19 22.12
C LYS A 55 14.64 18.27 20.69
N ARG A 56 15.21 17.52 19.74
CA ARG A 56 14.70 17.42 18.38
C ARG A 56 13.52 16.45 18.25
N ILE A 57 13.21 15.71 19.33
CA ILE A 57 12.13 14.71 19.36
C ILE A 57 10.92 15.34 20.05
N HIS A 58 9.82 15.40 19.32
CA HIS A 58 8.53 15.92 19.76
C HIS A 58 7.52 14.78 19.85
N VAL A 59 6.73 14.74 20.89
CA VAL A 59 5.70 13.70 21.11
C VAL A 59 4.33 14.35 21.13
N ILE A 60 3.39 13.75 20.40
CA ILE A 60 1.97 14.06 20.47
C ILE A 60 1.25 12.81 20.97
N HIS A 61 0.50 12.93 22.08
CA HIS A 61 -0.43 11.91 22.52
C HIS A 61 -1.85 12.30 22.12
N LYS A 62 -2.59 11.34 21.59
CA LYS A 62 -4.00 11.54 21.20
C LYS A 62 -4.80 10.27 21.44
N GLU A 63 -6.12 10.36 21.44
CA GLU A 63 -6.99 9.19 21.40
C GLU A 63 -6.81 8.44 20.07
N ASN A 64 -7.02 7.12 20.08
CA ASN A 64 -6.89 6.31 18.88
C ASN A 64 -7.96 6.70 17.86
N GLU A 65 -7.53 7.26 16.75
CA GLU A 65 -8.38 7.66 15.64
C GLU A 65 -7.84 7.20 14.27
N GLY A 66 -6.75 6.42 14.27
CA GLY A 66 -6.16 5.80 13.08
C GLY A 66 -4.97 6.56 12.49
N VAL A 67 -4.23 5.82 11.65
CA VAL A 67 -2.93 6.23 11.10
C VAL A 67 -2.99 7.53 10.28
N SER A 68 -4.08 7.77 9.53
CA SER A 68 -4.29 9.01 8.77
C SER A 68 -4.29 10.24 9.68
N LYS A 69 -5.07 10.19 10.77
CA LYS A 69 -5.14 11.31 11.74
C LYS A 69 -3.82 11.48 12.48
N ALA A 70 -3.13 10.39 12.79
CA ALA A 70 -1.81 10.46 13.41
C ALA A 70 -0.79 11.15 12.47
N ARG A 71 -0.69 10.74 11.21
CA ARG A 71 0.18 11.39 10.22
C ARG A 71 -0.19 12.86 9.99
N ASN A 72 -1.49 13.19 9.93
CA ASN A 72 -1.96 14.58 9.80
C ASN A 72 -1.61 15.43 11.02
N ALA A 73 -1.70 14.88 12.23
CA ALA A 73 -1.27 15.58 13.45
C ALA A 73 0.23 15.90 13.41
N GLY A 74 1.05 14.96 12.94
CA GLY A 74 2.48 15.20 12.72
C GLY A 74 2.74 16.28 11.66
N LEU A 75 2.06 16.25 10.53
CA LEU A 75 2.16 17.28 9.49
C LEU A 75 1.82 18.67 10.02
N LYS A 76 0.86 18.80 10.92
CA LYS A 76 0.41 20.09 11.48
C LYS A 76 1.50 20.81 12.26
N ILE A 77 2.42 20.08 12.91
CA ILE A 77 3.47 20.68 13.74
C ILE A 77 4.86 20.64 13.06
N ALA A 78 4.99 19.96 11.92
CA ALA A 78 6.24 19.84 11.20
C ALA A 78 6.74 21.21 10.73
N THR A 79 8.02 21.52 11.03
CA THR A 79 8.64 22.81 10.71
C THR A 79 9.70 22.72 9.62
N GLY A 80 10.22 21.52 9.31
CA GLY A 80 11.24 21.29 8.30
C GLY A 80 10.80 21.64 6.87
N ASP A 81 11.74 21.93 6.01
CA ASP A 81 11.48 22.19 4.59
C ASP A 81 11.01 20.95 3.84
N TYR A 82 11.39 19.80 4.38
CA TYR A 82 11.08 18.48 3.83
C TYR A 82 10.41 17.61 4.87
N ILE A 83 9.53 16.71 4.39
CA ILE A 83 8.84 15.70 5.18
C ILE A 83 9.30 14.31 4.75
N SER A 84 9.54 13.43 5.72
CA SER A 84 9.72 11.99 5.51
C SER A 84 8.86 11.23 6.52
N PHE A 85 8.12 10.24 6.06
CA PHE A 85 7.35 9.35 6.93
C PHE A 85 8.13 8.06 7.19
N VAL A 86 7.98 7.53 8.39
CA VAL A 86 8.55 6.22 8.77
C VAL A 86 7.50 5.48 9.59
N ASP A 87 7.29 4.20 9.32
CA ASP A 87 6.36 3.39 10.12
C ASP A 87 7.07 2.84 11.36
N SER A 88 6.36 2.73 12.49
CA SER A 88 6.93 2.44 13.82
C SER A 88 7.50 1.02 13.97
N ASP A 89 7.25 0.13 13.03
CA ASP A 89 7.80 -1.23 12.95
C ASP A 89 9.00 -1.36 12.01
N ASP A 90 9.35 -0.28 11.27
CA ASP A 90 10.45 -0.20 10.33
C ASP A 90 11.72 0.43 10.96
N TRP A 91 12.81 0.51 10.21
CA TRP A 91 14.03 1.22 10.62
C TRP A 91 14.84 1.70 9.42
N LEU A 92 15.72 2.65 9.67
CA LEU A 92 16.57 3.32 8.69
C LEU A 92 18.03 2.91 8.84
N ASP A 93 18.75 2.80 7.73
CA ASP A 93 20.22 2.78 7.78
C ASP A 93 20.74 4.19 8.06
N ASN A 94 21.93 4.31 8.65
CA ASN A 94 22.48 5.57 9.17
C ASN A 94 22.62 6.69 8.13
N ASN A 95 22.66 6.37 6.84
CA ASN A 95 22.83 7.31 5.74
C ASN A 95 21.51 7.58 4.97
N TYR A 96 20.36 7.13 5.47
CA TYR A 96 19.06 7.26 4.79
C TYR A 96 18.76 8.73 4.45
N LEU A 97 18.79 9.63 5.41
CA LEU A 97 18.53 11.05 5.18
C LEU A 97 19.61 11.69 4.28
N GLN A 98 20.89 11.34 4.49
CA GLN A 98 21.99 11.88 3.71
C GLN A 98 21.86 11.55 2.22
N ASN A 99 21.30 10.40 1.86
CA ASN A 99 21.14 9.99 0.47
C ASN A 99 20.14 10.86 -0.32
N PHE A 100 19.24 11.57 0.34
CA PHE A 100 18.32 12.50 -0.30
C PHE A 100 18.93 13.87 -0.60
N MET A 101 19.92 14.29 0.16
CA MET A 101 20.44 15.66 0.12
C MET A 101 20.98 16.13 -1.24
N PRO A 102 21.62 15.28 -2.06
CA PRO A 102 22.06 15.68 -3.41
C PRO A 102 20.91 15.97 -4.38
N TYR A 103 19.64 15.72 -4.01
CA TYR A 103 18.49 15.76 -4.91
C TYR A 103 17.33 16.62 -4.39
N THR A 104 17.62 17.55 -3.49
CA THR A 104 16.61 18.43 -2.86
C THR A 104 15.95 19.43 -3.83
N GLU A 105 16.53 19.62 -5.01
CA GLU A 105 15.91 20.41 -6.08
C GLU A 105 14.67 19.74 -6.68
N TYR A 106 14.56 18.38 -6.61
CA TYR A 106 13.37 17.66 -7.11
C TYR A 106 12.17 17.85 -6.17
N ASP A 107 10.97 17.80 -6.72
CA ASP A 107 9.73 17.97 -5.94
C ASP A 107 9.47 16.75 -5.03
N ILE A 108 9.87 15.58 -5.46
CA ILE A 108 9.89 14.37 -4.66
C ILE A 108 11.13 13.52 -4.99
N VAL A 109 11.74 12.94 -3.96
CA VAL A 109 12.80 11.94 -4.11
C VAL A 109 12.31 10.63 -3.52
N ILE A 110 12.46 9.53 -4.26
CA ILE A 110 11.99 8.20 -3.88
C ILE A 110 13.19 7.26 -3.83
N SER A 111 13.42 6.60 -2.69
CA SER A 111 14.49 5.62 -2.50
C SER A 111 14.01 4.20 -2.76
N ALA A 112 14.96 3.32 -3.11
CA ALA A 112 14.77 1.89 -2.97
C ALA A 112 14.65 1.51 -1.47
N PHE A 113 14.22 0.29 -1.20
CA PHE A 113 14.09 -0.20 0.17
C PHE A 113 14.36 -1.71 0.26
N HIS A 114 14.71 -2.16 1.46
CA HIS A 114 14.82 -3.57 1.79
C HIS A 114 13.50 -4.13 2.32
N ARG A 115 13.06 -5.26 1.78
CA ARG A 115 12.03 -6.08 2.42
C ARG A 115 12.67 -7.03 3.42
N ARG A 116 12.31 -6.94 4.68
CA ARG A 116 12.82 -7.76 5.77
C ARG A 116 11.76 -8.74 6.27
N PRO A 117 12.10 -9.96 6.67
CA PRO A 117 13.46 -10.54 6.76
C PRO A 117 14.02 -11.10 5.44
N LYS A 118 13.31 -11.03 4.33
CA LYS A 118 13.67 -11.68 3.05
C LYS A 118 14.90 -11.13 2.34
N HIS A 119 15.54 -10.06 2.88
CA HIS A 119 16.70 -9.38 2.29
C HIS A 119 16.57 -9.03 0.80
N HIS A 120 15.36 -8.74 0.35
CA HIS A 120 15.08 -8.36 -1.03
C HIS A 120 15.07 -6.83 -1.18
N ILE A 121 15.82 -6.31 -2.16
CA ILE A 121 15.78 -4.90 -2.54
C ILE A 121 14.63 -4.69 -3.53
N ALA A 122 13.71 -3.79 -3.18
CA ALA A 122 12.60 -3.42 -4.03
C ALA A 122 12.81 -2.02 -4.63
N TYR A 123 12.39 -1.87 -5.89
CA TYR A 123 12.34 -0.59 -6.62
C TYR A 123 13.67 0.15 -6.72
N SER A 124 14.78 -0.57 -6.95
CA SER A 124 16.11 0.03 -7.13
C SER A 124 16.27 0.63 -8.52
N PHE A 125 16.01 1.92 -8.66
CA PHE A 125 16.13 2.68 -9.90
C PHE A 125 17.04 3.88 -9.72
N ASN A 126 17.78 4.23 -10.79
CA ASN A 126 18.56 5.47 -10.85
C ASN A 126 18.04 6.32 -12.02
N LYS A 127 16.95 7.03 -11.80
CA LYS A 127 16.24 7.74 -12.87
C LYS A 127 15.62 9.04 -12.38
N SER A 128 15.54 10.03 -13.26
CA SER A 128 14.82 11.28 -13.02
C SER A 128 13.79 11.52 -14.12
N PHE A 129 12.76 12.29 -13.75
CA PHE A 129 11.73 12.76 -14.66
C PHE A 129 11.49 14.22 -14.37
N LYS A 130 11.47 15.06 -15.40
CA LYS A 130 11.19 16.52 -15.32
C LYS A 130 10.31 16.95 -16.49
N GLY A 131 9.39 17.87 -16.25
CA GLY A 131 8.52 18.40 -17.30
C GLY A 131 7.79 17.29 -18.07
N GLU A 132 7.88 17.28 -19.39
CA GLU A 132 7.22 16.29 -20.27
C GLU A 132 7.63 14.83 -20.00
N GLU A 133 8.80 14.59 -19.42
CA GLU A 133 9.24 13.24 -19.06
C GLU A 133 8.40 12.63 -17.92
N MET A 134 7.64 13.45 -17.19
CA MET A 134 6.73 12.98 -16.14
C MET A 134 5.69 11.99 -16.68
N LYS A 135 5.33 12.04 -17.96
CA LYS A 135 4.49 11.02 -18.62
C LYS A 135 5.08 9.62 -18.44
N GLY A 136 6.41 9.49 -18.61
CA GLY A 136 7.10 8.21 -18.41
C GLY A 136 7.10 7.71 -16.98
N TYR A 137 7.02 8.60 -15.99
CA TYR A 137 6.83 8.22 -14.59
C TYR A 137 5.45 7.65 -14.34
N LEU A 138 4.40 8.25 -14.89
CA LEU A 138 3.01 7.85 -14.70
C LEU A 138 2.65 6.52 -15.37
N ILE A 139 3.30 6.19 -16.51
CA ILE A 139 3.04 4.95 -17.27
C ILE A 139 3.66 3.72 -16.61
N GLN A 140 4.56 3.86 -15.65
CA GLN A 140 5.26 2.73 -15.02
C GLN A 140 4.58 2.30 -13.71
N PRO A 141 3.76 1.24 -13.70
CA PRO A 141 2.90 0.89 -12.56
C PRO A 141 3.67 0.56 -11.26
N TYR A 142 4.93 0.15 -11.35
CA TYR A 142 5.78 -0.08 -10.16
C TYR A 142 6.23 1.21 -9.47
N LEU A 143 6.08 2.37 -10.13
CA LEU A 143 6.39 3.67 -9.55
C LEU A 143 5.21 4.25 -8.76
N TRP A 144 4.05 3.64 -8.88
CA TRP A 144 2.89 3.90 -8.04
C TRP A 144 3.04 3.27 -6.65
N ASN A 145 4.27 3.32 -6.13
CA ASN A 145 4.53 2.93 -4.78
C ASN A 145 3.75 3.86 -3.85
N GLY A 146 2.56 3.43 -3.44
CA GLY A 146 1.61 4.20 -2.65
C GLY A 146 2.07 4.47 -1.22
N TYR A 147 3.14 3.81 -0.77
CA TYR A 147 3.64 4.00 0.58
C TYR A 147 4.21 5.41 0.76
N PRO A 148 3.91 6.13 1.86
CA PRO A 148 4.45 7.46 2.11
C PRO A 148 5.90 7.42 2.60
N TRP A 149 6.38 6.28 3.10
CA TRP A 149 7.76 6.08 3.52
C TRP A 149 8.72 5.82 2.35
N GLY A 150 10.02 5.88 2.62
CA GLY A 150 11.04 5.78 1.57
C GLY A 150 11.05 6.98 0.62
N LYS A 151 10.52 8.12 1.06
CA LYS A 151 10.36 9.33 0.25
C LYS A 151 10.76 10.58 1.02
N LEU A 152 11.19 11.58 0.25
CA LEU A 152 11.39 12.94 0.72
C LEU A 152 10.43 13.88 -0.03
N PHE A 153 9.50 14.49 0.69
CA PHE A 153 8.49 15.41 0.18
C PHE A 153 8.88 16.86 0.50
N LYS A 154 8.68 17.82 -0.41
CA LYS A 154 8.75 19.26 -0.09
C LYS A 154 7.52 19.65 0.74
N ARG A 155 7.73 20.15 1.97
CA ARG A 155 6.63 20.64 2.83
C ARG A 155 5.85 21.78 2.17
N SER A 156 6.53 22.64 1.43
CA SER A 156 5.89 23.75 0.71
C SER A 156 4.80 23.31 -0.28
N ILE A 157 4.95 22.15 -0.93
CA ILE A 157 3.91 21.59 -1.81
C ILE A 157 2.73 21.07 -0.97
N ILE A 158 3.01 20.35 0.11
CA ILE A 158 1.99 19.82 1.03
C ILE A 158 1.11 20.95 1.58
N GLU A 159 1.74 22.02 2.08
CA GLU A 159 1.03 23.14 2.71
C GLU A 159 0.29 24.00 1.69
N LYS A 160 0.95 24.35 0.58
CA LYS A 160 0.34 25.18 -0.48
C LYS A 160 -0.94 24.57 -1.05
N HIS A 161 -1.00 23.26 -1.15
CA HIS A 161 -2.10 22.53 -1.76
C HIS A 161 -2.97 21.78 -0.73
N HIS A 162 -2.75 22.04 0.57
CA HIS A 162 -3.50 21.45 1.67
C HIS A 162 -3.60 19.91 1.61
N ILE A 163 -2.51 19.25 1.17
CA ILE A 163 -2.48 17.79 1.01
C ILE A 163 -2.47 17.13 2.38
N ARG A 164 -3.44 16.25 2.62
CA ARG A 164 -3.60 15.52 3.88
C ARG A 164 -4.02 14.08 3.61
N PHE A 165 -3.70 13.19 4.54
CA PHE A 165 -4.24 11.83 4.52
C PHE A 165 -5.76 11.89 4.73
N ASP A 166 -6.52 11.12 3.94
CA ASP A 166 -7.99 11.03 4.12
C ASP A 166 -8.30 10.26 5.41
N GLU A 167 -8.87 10.96 6.38
CA GLU A 167 -9.18 10.42 7.71
C GLU A 167 -10.37 9.45 7.71
N GLY A 168 -11.13 9.41 6.63
CA GLY A 168 -12.21 8.46 6.43
C GLY A 168 -11.80 7.16 5.73
N MET A 169 -10.53 7.04 5.30
CA MET A 169 -10.01 5.83 4.67
C MET A 169 -9.28 4.95 5.69
N LYS A 170 -9.59 3.65 5.68
CA LYS A 170 -8.92 2.64 6.51
C LYS A 170 -7.77 1.94 5.80
N VAL A 171 -7.78 1.97 4.46
CA VAL A 171 -6.77 1.41 3.57
C VAL A 171 -6.62 2.32 2.35
N TYR A 172 -5.44 2.30 1.71
CA TYR A 172 -5.08 3.13 0.54
C TYR A 172 -5.05 4.65 0.81
N GLU A 173 -5.14 5.10 2.05
CA GLU A 173 -4.95 6.48 2.46
C GLU A 173 -3.56 7.01 2.06
N ASP A 174 -2.57 6.11 2.12
CA ASP A 174 -1.18 6.33 1.75
C ASP A 174 -1.03 6.53 0.23
N LEU A 175 -1.65 5.68 -0.57
CA LEU A 175 -1.68 5.81 -2.02
C LEU A 175 -2.35 7.12 -2.44
N CYS A 176 -3.53 7.44 -1.86
CA CYS A 176 -4.24 8.68 -2.16
C CYS A 176 -3.39 9.91 -1.82
N PHE A 177 -2.73 9.93 -0.68
CA PHE A 177 -1.80 11.02 -0.31
C PHE A 177 -0.67 11.17 -1.32
N CYS A 178 -0.01 10.07 -1.70
CA CYS A 178 1.07 10.09 -2.67
C CYS A 178 0.62 10.56 -4.06
N LEU A 179 -0.56 10.13 -4.51
CA LEU A 179 -1.13 10.55 -5.79
C LEU A 179 -1.50 12.02 -5.77
N GLN A 180 -2.19 12.51 -4.73
CA GLN A 180 -2.50 13.93 -4.55
C GLN A 180 -1.24 14.78 -4.56
N TYR A 181 -0.18 14.36 -3.86
CA TYR A 181 1.09 15.08 -3.88
C TYR A 181 1.70 15.12 -5.28
N THR A 182 1.70 13.99 -5.99
CA THR A 182 2.29 13.89 -7.34
C THR A 182 1.58 14.79 -8.35
N GLN A 183 0.30 15.12 -8.17
CA GLN A 183 -0.42 16.09 -9.04
C GLN A 183 0.27 17.46 -9.11
N TYR A 184 0.96 17.84 -8.05
CA TYR A 184 1.63 19.13 -7.95
C TYR A 184 3.14 19.07 -8.22
N CYS A 185 3.68 17.88 -8.49
CA CYS A 185 5.08 17.70 -8.87
C CYS A 185 5.30 17.99 -10.34
N ASN A 186 6.46 18.60 -10.65
CA ASN A 186 7.01 18.75 -11.99
C ASN A 186 8.33 18.00 -12.16
N SER A 187 8.82 17.39 -11.08
CA SER A 187 10.06 16.62 -11.08
C SER A 187 10.05 15.50 -10.05
N VAL A 188 10.54 14.34 -10.45
CA VAL A 188 10.69 13.15 -9.60
C VAL A 188 12.11 12.60 -9.75
N ARG A 189 12.72 12.22 -8.64
CA ARG A 189 14.01 11.53 -8.61
C ARG A 189 13.87 10.17 -7.95
N LEU A 190 14.25 9.12 -8.65
CA LEU A 190 14.37 7.76 -8.11
C LEU A 190 15.84 7.48 -7.82
N ILE A 191 16.18 7.10 -6.60
CA ILE A 191 17.54 6.77 -6.19
C ILE A 191 17.66 5.29 -5.83
N PRO A 192 18.75 4.62 -6.23
CA PRO A 192 18.93 3.19 -5.99
C PRO A 192 19.31 2.85 -4.55
N ALA A 193 19.50 3.85 -3.69
CA ALA A 193 19.88 3.67 -2.29
C ALA A 193 18.77 2.94 -1.52
N ALA A 194 19.00 1.70 -1.14
CA ALA A 194 18.08 0.89 -0.35
C ALA A 194 18.44 1.00 1.14
N THR A 195 18.06 2.08 1.76
CA THR A 195 18.39 2.41 3.16
C THR A 195 17.19 2.54 4.08
N TYR A 196 16.02 2.28 3.57
CA TYR A 196 14.79 2.05 4.32
C TYR A 196 14.58 0.54 4.49
N ASN A 197 14.36 0.06 5.70
CA ASN A 197 14.11 -1.35 5.99
C ASN A 197 12.64 -1.55 6.37
N TYR A 198 11.85 -2.00 5.40
CA TYR A 198 10.46 -2.37 5.59
C TYR A 198 10.37 -3.76 6.22
N TYR A 199 9.70 -3.87 7.37
CA TYR A 199 9.55 -5.12 8.11
C TYR A 199 8.19 -5.78 7.82
N GLU A 200 8.22 -6.82 7.04
CA GLU A 200 7.05 -7.62 6.68
C GLU A 200 6.82 -8.74 7.73
N ALA A 201 6.15 -8.40 8.82
CA ALA A 201 5.94 -9.29 9.97
C ALA A 201 5.06 -10.52 9.65
N ASN A 202 4.19 -10.44 8.65
CA ASN A 202 3.28 -11.51 8.24
C ASN A 202 3.02 -11.46 6.74
N ASP A 203 2.81 -12.63 6.13
CA ASP A 203 2.42 -12.78 4.71
C ASP A 203 1.01 -12.24 4.37
N LYS A 204 0.22 -11.76 5.35
CA LYS A 204 -1.12 -11.19 5.12
C LYS A 204 -1.02 -9.69 4.84
N CYS A 205 -1.51 -9.27 3.69
CA CYS A 205 -1.60 -7.84 3.39
C CYS A 205 -2.68 -7.17 4.27
N PHE A 206 -2.58 -5.85 4.43
CA PHE A 206 -3.47 -5.08 5.31
C PHE A 206 -4.95 -5.18 4.88
N ALA A 207 -5.23 -5.21 3.58
CA ALA A 207 -6.57 -5.39 3.03
C ALA A 207 -7.22 -6.75 3.42
N GLU A 208 -6.40 -7.78 3.68
CA GLU A 208 -6.88 -9.08 4.18
C GLU A 208 -7.27 -9.02 5.67
N LYS A 209 -6.74 -8.06 6.42
CA LYS A 209 -7.05 -7.86 7.84
C LYS A 209 -8.31 -7.01 8.06
N PHE A 210 -8.66 -6.16 7.09
CA PHE A 210 -9.76 -5.22 7.17
C PHE A 210 -10.64 -5.33 5.92
N PRO A 211 -11.55 -6.33 5.87
CA PRO A 211 -12.48 -6.47 4.76
C PRO A 211 -13.35 -5.20 4.68
N LEU A 212 -13.38 -4.59 3.51
CA LEU A 212 -14.18 -3.41 3.23
C LEU A 212 -15.60 -3.83 2.82
N SER A 213 -16.59 -3.03 3.19
CA SER A 213 -17.90 -3.08 2.54
C SER A 213 -17.78 -2.60 1.08
N PHE A 214 -18.80 -2.92 0.27
CA PHE A 214 -18.84 -2.46 -1.12
C PHE A 214 -18.79 -0.93 -1.22
N GLU A 215 -19.53 -0.22 -0.37
CA GLU A 215 -19.56 1.25 -0.35
C GLU A 215 -18.20 1.86 0.04
N GLU A 216 -17.50 1.24 1.01
CA GLU A 216 -16.14 1.67 1.35
C GLU A 216 -15.18 1.41 0.18
N ALA A 217 -15.24 0.25 -0.46
CA ALA A 217 -14.41 -0.07 -1.62
C ALA A 217 -14.69 0.89 -2.79
N LYS A 218 -15.96 1.19 -3.08
CA LYS A 218 -16.38 2.16 -4.11
C LYS A 218 -15.86 3.56 -3.81
N ARG A 219 -15.97 4.03 -2.58
CA ARG A 219 -15.44 5.33 -2.15
C ARG A 219 -13.93 5.42 -2.32
N TYR A 220 -13.20 4.41 -1.90
CA TYR A 220 -11.73 4.39 -2.00
C TYR A 220 -11.28 4.34 -3.45
N PHE A 221 -11.95 3.55 -4.25
CA PHE A 221 -11.71 3.51 -5.68
C PHE A 221 -11.93 4.90 -6.32
N ASN A 222 -13.06 5.56 -6.05
CA ASN A 222 -13.34 6.87 -6.61
C ASN A 222 -12.27 7.90 -6.21
N ASN A 223 -11.83 7.92 -4.96
CA ASN A 223 -10.79 8.85 -4.50
C ASN A 223 -9.45 8.61 -5.21
N THR A 224 -9.10 7.33 -5.40
CA THR A 224 -7.87 6.94 -6.12
C THR A 224 -7.99 7.28 -7.61
N TYR A 225 -9.13 6.93 -8.23
CA TYR A 225 -9.41 7.18 -9.64
C TYR A 225 -9.36 8.67 -9.98
N ASN A 226 -10.06 9.50 -9.22
CA ASN A 226 -10.07 10.96 -9.42
C ASN A 226 -8.64 11.55 -9.37
N SER A 227 -7.81 11.03 -8.47
CA SER A 227 -6.40 11.46 -8.37
C SER A 227 -5.58 11.02 -9.59
N VAL A 228 -5.80 9.82 -10.09
CA VAL A 228 -5.15 9.30 -11.31
C VAL A 228 -5.61 10.09 -12.53
N GLU A 229 -6.91 10.30 -12.68
CA GLU A 229 -7.49 11.06 -13.80
C GLU A 229 -6.93 12.48 -13.84
N ALA A 230 -6.85 13.17 -12.71
CA ALA A 230 -6.25 14.49 -12.62
C ALA A 230 -4.78 14.51 -13.05
N LEU A 231 -4.01 13.45 -12.70
CA LEU A 231 -2.63 13.29 -13.17
C LEU A 231 -2.57 13.08 -14.70
N CYS A 232 -3.43 12.23 -15.23
CA CYS A 232 -3.49 11.93 -16.65
C CYS A 232 -3.89 13.16 -17.48
N GLN A 233 -4.86 13.93 -17.01
CA GLN A 233 -5.25 15.22 -17.62
C GLN A 233 -4.09 16.22 -17.61
N LYS A 234 -3.41 16.39 -16.46
CA LYS A 234 -2.26 17.29 -16.33
C LYS A 234 -1.15 16.99 -17.33
N TRP A 235 -0.87 15.71 -17.54
CA TRP A 235 0.26 15.26 -18.36
C TRP A 235 -0.15 14.81 -19.75
N ASN A 236 -1.43 14.95 -20.12
CA ASN A 236 -1.99 14.53 -21.42
C ASN A 236 -1.57 13.10 -21.78
N CYS A 237 -1.86 12.15 -20.91
CA CYS A 237 -1.58 10.72 -21.10
C CYS A 237 -2.83 9.91 -20.74
N ASP A 238 -2.94 8.71 -21.32
CA ASP A 238 -3.99 7.78 -20.97
C ASP A 238 -3.77 7.25 -19.54
N ALA A 239 -4.84 7.08 -18.81
CA ALA A 239 -4.78 6.41 -17.53
C ALA A 239 -4.28 4.97 -17.75
N PRO A 240 -3.27 4.51 -16.99
CA PRO A 240 -2.93 3.11 -17.05
C PRO A 240 -4.11 2.27 -16.57
N ASP A 241 -4.26 1.02 -17.07
CA ASP A 241 -5.30 0.05 -16.70
C ASP A 241 -5.35 -0.31 -15.18
N LEU A 242 -4.95 0.62 -14.33
CA LEU A 242 -4.91 0.47 -12.87
C LEU A 242 -6.28 0.52 -12.21
N GLU A 243 -7.25 1.00 -12.91
CA GLU A 243 -8.52 1.48 -12.41
C GLU A 243 -9.42 0.36 -11.90
N LEU A 244 -9.49 -0.72 -12.64
CA LEU A 244 -10.33 -1.86 -12.27
C LEU A 244 -9.74 -2.65 -11.08
N ASN A 245 -8.44 -2.64 -10.94
CA ASN A 245 -7.70 -3.39 -9.94
C ASN A 245 -8.09 -3.08 -8.52
N TYR A 246 -8.19 -1.79 -8.21
CA TYR A 246 -8.43 -1.35 -6.84
C TYR A 246 -9.84 -1.66 -6.39
N LEU A 247 -10.84 -1.44 -7.26
CA LEU A 247 -12.22 -1.74 -6.90
C LEU A 247 -12.39 -3.24 -6.60
N VAL A 248 -11.86 -4.09 -7.48
CA VAL A 248 -11.97 -5.54 -7.31
C VAL A 248 -11.07 -6.06 -6.20
N HIS A 249 -9.84 -5.56 -6.09
CA HIS A 249 -8.92 -5.96 -5.03
C HIS A 249 -9.46 -5.60 -3.63
N CYS A 250 -10.16 -4.47 -3.50
CA CYS A 250 -10.85 -4.13 -2.26
C CYS A 250 -12.13 -4.93 -2.05
N GLY A 251 -12.76 -5.38 -3.12
CA GLY A 251 -14.11 -5.91 -3.11
C GLY A 251 -14.27 -7.42 -3.28
N TYR A 252 -13.21 -8.19 -3.55
CA TYR A 252 -13.33 -9.64 -3.78
C TYR A 252 -13.98 -10.39 -2.59
N HIS A 253 -13.79 -9.93 -1.37
CA HIS A 253 -14.47 -10.51 -0.20
C HIS A 253 -15.98 -10.34 -0.29
N HIS A 254 -16.45 -9.14 -0.68
CA HIS A 254 -17.86 -8.86 -0.87
C HIS A 254 -18.43 -9.74 -1.98
N ILE A 255 -17.74 -9.86 -3.12
CA ILE A 255 -18.14 -10.74 -4.23
C ILE A 255 -18.31 -12.18 -3.76
N LEU A 256 -17.32 -12.73 -3.07
CA LEU A 256 -17.30 -14.13 -2.61
C LEU A 256 -18.33 -14.38 -1.48
N ASP A 257 -18.49 -13.43 -0.56
CA ASP A 257 -19.42 -13.55 0.56
C ASP A 257 -20.89 -13.42 0.12
N ASN A 258 -21.20 -12.53 -0.81
CA ASN A 258 -22.54 -12.31 -1.35
C ASN A 258 -22.84 -13.17 -2.58
N GLN A 259 -21.88 -13.94 -3.08
CA GLN A 259 -22.01 -14.80 -4.25
C GLN A 259 -22.49 -14.05 -5.52
N SER A 260 -22.10 -12.76 -5.66
CA SER A 260 -22.46 -11.90 -6.78
C SER A 260 -21.41 -10.81 -7.02
N ASP A 261 -21.13 -10.54 -8.29
CA ASP A 261 -20.27 -9.44 -8.74
C ASP A 261 -21.06 -8.30 -9.41
N LYS A 262 -22.40 -8.38 -9.41
CA LYS A 262 -23.28 -7.44 -10.13
C LYS A 262 -23.06 -5.99 -9.69
N ASP A 263 -22.90 -5.73 -8.40
CA ASP A 263 -22.72 -4.39 -7.87
C ASP A 263 -21.40 -3.78 -8.39
N PHE A 264 -20.35 -4.61 -8.52
CA PHE A 264 -19.05 -4.19 -9.07
C PHE A 264 -19.13 -3.95 -10.56
N LEU A 265 -19.81 -4.83 -11.31
CA LEU A 265 -20.04 -4.66 -12.74
C LEU A 265 -20.83 -3.37 -13.01
N GLN A 266 -21.90 -3.13 -12.25
CA GLN A 266 -22.70 -1.92 -12.38
C GLN A 266 -21.87 -0.67 -12.08
N ALA A 267 -21.12 -0.64 -10.98
CA ALA A 267 -20.24 0.49 -10.63
C ALA A 267 -19.18 0.75 -11.72
N TYR A 268 -18.61 -0.31 -12.30
CA TYR A 268 -17.68 -0.20 -13.41
C TYR A 268 -18.33 0.41 -14.65
N MET A 269 -19.53 -0.05 -15.02
CA MET A 269 -20.27 0.48 -16.17
C MET A 269 -20.67 1.95 -15.98
N GLU A 270 -21.01 2.37 -14.74
CA GLU A 270 -21.34 3.75 -14.42
C GLU A 270 -20.14 4.70 -14.50
N MET A 271 -18.94 4.22 -14.13
CA MET A 271 -17.72 5.04 -14.09
C MET A 271 -17.03 5.20 -15.45
N TYR A 272 -17.19 4.23 -16.36
CA TYR A 272 -16.49 4.21 -17.63
C TYR A 272 -17.46 4.33 -18.81
N PRO A 273 -17.44 5.43 -19.58
CA PRO A 273 -18.38 5.64 -20.72
C PRO A 273 -18.28 4.58 -21.80
N ASN A 274 -17.12 3.92 -21.94
CA ASN A 274 -16.86 2.86 -22.93
C ASN A 274 -16.74 1.46 -22.28
N ALA A 275 -17.23 1.32 -21.05
CA ALA A 275 -17.20 0.05 -20.34
C ALA A 275 -18.20 -0.94 -20.98
N ASN A 276 -17.85 -2.20 -20.92
CA ASN A 276 -18.75 -3.31 -21.23
C ASN A 276 -18.35 -4.54 -20.41
N GLU A 277 -19.23 -5.51 -20.38
CA GLU A 277 -19.05 -6.75 -19.60
C GLU A 277 -17.77 -7.50 -20.02
N ASP A 278 -17.45 -7.53 -21.32
CA ASP A 278 -16.25 -8.21 -21.81
C ASP A 278 -14.97 -7.56 -21.28
N LYS A 279 -14.90 -6.23 -21.21
CA LYS A 279 -13.78 -5.52 -20.61
C LYS A 279 -13.65 -5.79 -19.12
N PHE A 280 -14.77 -5.83 -18.41
CA PHE A 280 -14.78 -6.14 -16.97
C PHE A 280 -14.21 -7.52 -16.67
N TYR A 281 -14.52 -8.53 -17.46
CA TYR A 281 -14.07 -9.92 -17.23
C TYR A 281 -12.74 -10.28 -17.91
N ASN A 282 -12.36 -9.59 -18.98
CA ASN A 282 -11.24 -9.98 -19.86
C ASN A 282 -10.05 -9.04 -19.83
N THR A 283 -9.91 -8.15 -18.86
CA THR A 283 -8.70 -7.34 -18.68
C THR A 283 -7.50 -8.25 -18.38
N LYS A 284 -6.43 -8.11 -19.15
CA LYS A 284 -5.29 -9.04 -19.24
C LYS A 284 -4.57 -9.31 -17.90
N TYR A 285 -4.73 -8.45 -16.92
CA TYR A 285 -3.98 -8.52 -15.65
C TYR A 285 -4.85 -8.47 -14.40
N LEU A 286 -6.16 -8.24 -14.49
CA LEU A 286 -6.97 -7.78 -13.38
C LEU A 286 -8.46 -8.03 -13.63
N SER A 287 -8.82 -9.28 -13.84
CA SER A 287 -10.24 -9.63 -13.86
C SER A 287 -10.70 -9.95 -12.43
N PRO A 288 -11.93 -9.60 -12.05
CA PRO A 288 -12.54 -10.04 -10.79
C PRO A 288 -12.40 -11.54 -10.55
N VAL A 289 -12.45 -12.30 -11.64
CA VAL A 289 -12.25 -13.76 -11.65
C VAL A 289 -10.87 -14.13 -11.11
N TYR A 290 -9.81 -13.45 -11.58
CA TYR A 290 -8.43 -13.73 -11.14
C TYR A 290 -8.23 -13.42 -9.66
N ASP A 291 -8.66 -12.25 -9.19
CA ASP A 291 -8.51 -11.84 -7.80
C ASP A 291 -9.29 -12.73 -6.84
N CYS A 292 -10.52 -13.09 -7.20
CA CYS A 292 -11.31 -14.06 -6.43
C CYS A 292 -10.65 -15.45 -6.40
N VAL A 293 -10.05 -15.90 -7.51
CA VAL A 293 -9.30 -17.17 -7.55
C VAL A 293 -8.08 -17.10 -6.65
N GLU A 294 -7.27 -16.05 -6.77
CA GLU A 294 -6.08 -15.87 -5.92
C GLU A 294 -6.44 -15.86 -4.43
N GLN A 295 -7.53 -15.19 -4.06
CA GLN A 295 -7.99 -15.15 -2.69
C GLN A 295 -8.37 -16.54 -2.17
N VAL A 296 -9.18 -17.28 -2.92
CA VAL A 296 -9.55 -18.65 -2.52
C VAL A 296 -8.31 -19.53 -2.36
N LEU A 297 -7.33 -19.41 -3.27
CA LEU A 297 -6.06 -20.15 -3.18
C LEU A 297 -5.24 -19.76 -1.94
N LYS A 298 -5.21 -18.47 -1.58
CA LYS A 298 -4.56 -17.98 -0.35
C LYS A 298 -5.22 -18.56 0.91
N GLU A 299 -6.55 -18.58 0.97
CA GLU A 299 -7.29 -19.14 2.11
C GLU A 299 -6.97 -20.65 2.33
N TYR A 300 -6.81 -21.43 1.24
CA TYR A 300 -6.33 -22.80 1.33
C TYR A 300 -4.89 -22.85 1.86
N LYS A 301 -4.01 -22.00 1.37
CA LYS A 301 -2.61 -21.93 1.80
C LYS A 301 -2.47 -21.59 3.29
N TYR A 302 -3.32 -20.67 3.81
CA TYR A 302 -3.33 -20.27 5.21
C TYR A 302 -4.14 -21.17 6.12
N LYS A 303 -4.61 -22.33 5.60
CA LYS A 303 -5.39 -23.32 6.34
C LYS A 303 -6.74 -22.83 6.85
N GLU A 304 -7.29 -21.76 6.25
CA GLU A 304 -8.63 -21.23 6.52
C GLU A 304 -9.71 -22.08 5.80
N TYR A 305 -9.67 -23.40 5.96
CA TYR A 305 -10.37 -24.35 5.10
C TYR A 305 -11.89 -24.19 5.05
N ARG A 306 -12.55 -23.81 6.16
CA ARG A 306 -14.00 -23.58 6.15
C ARG A 306 -14.39 -22.41 5.24
N LYS A 307 -13.64 -21.31 5.34
CA LYS A 307 -13.81 -20.11 4.53
C LYS A 307 -13.45 -20.40 3.08
N ALA A 308 -12.31 -21.04 2.84
CA ALA A 308 -11.86 -21.42 1.51
C ALA A 308 -12.88 -22.29 0.75
N ILE A 309 -13.51 -23.26 1.42
CA ILE A 309 -14.55 -24.09 0.80
C ILE A 309 -15.80 -23.27 0.48
N LYS A 310 -16.24 -22.39 1.40
CA LYS A 310 -17.36 -21.48 1.14
C LYS A 310 -17.12 -20.63 -0.10
N HIS A 311 -15.96 -19.97 -0.13
CA HIS A 311 -15.58 -19.07 -1.21
C HIS A 311 -15.29 -19.82 -2.53
N ALA A 312 -14.72 -21.02 -2.48
CA ALA A 312 -14.53 -21.87 -3.67
C ALA A 312 -15.87 -22.28 -4.31
N LYS A 313 -16.89 -22.56 -3.50
CA LYS A 313 -18.25 -22.80 -4.01
C LYS A 313 -18.85 -21.54 -4.66
N ALA A 314 -18.73 -20.39 -4.00
CA ALA A 314 -19.16 -19.11 -4.54
C ALA A 314 -18.45 -18.80 -5.87
N LEU A 315 -17.13 -18.96 -5.93
CA LEU A 315 -16.32 -18.78 -7.12
C LEU A 315 -16.83 -19.59 -8.32
N VAL A 316 -17.15 -20.88 -8.11
CA VAL A 316 -17.68 -21.74 -9.17
C VAL A 316 -19.09 -21.32 -9.57
N ASN A 317 -19.92 -20.88 -8.62
CA ASN A 317 -21.28 -20.44 -8.91
C ASN A 317 -21.33 -19.14 -9.72
N ILE A 318 -20.42 -18.18 -9.39
CA ILE A 318 -20.39 -16.86 -10.04
C ILE A 318 -19.71 -16.95 -11.41
N TYR A 319 -18.58 -17.62 -11.49
CA TYR A 319 -17.68 -17.52 -12.63
C TYR A 319 -17.59 -18.78 -13.49
N GLY A 320 -18.07 -19.93 -13.03
CA GLY A 320 -18.21 -21.17 -13.81
C GLY A 320 -17.23 -21.32 -14.96
N ASP A 321 -17.70 -21.13 -16.20
CA ASP A 321 -16.92 -21.27 -17.43
C ASP A 321 -15.81 -20.23 -17.58
N LYS A 322 -15.93 -19.04 -16.98
CA LYS A 322 -14.90 -17.99 -17.01
C LYS A 322 -13.61 -18.41 -16.28
N LEU A 323 -13.67 -19.41 -15.41
CA LEU A 323 -12.50 -19.95 -14.73
C LEU A 323 -11.49 -20.62 -15.69
N ASP A 324 -11.90 -20.95 -16.90
CA ASP A 324 -10.99 -21.53 -17.93
C ASP A 324 -9.99 -20.51 -18.47
N SER A 325 -10.34 -19.23 -18.46
CA SER A 325 -9.47 -18.15 -18.94
C SER A 325 -8.38 -17.73 -17.93
N VAL A 326 -8.44 -18.20 -16.68
CA VAL A 326 -7.50 -17.79 -15.63
C VAL A 326 -6.14 -18.46 -15.81
N ASN A 327 -5.13 -17.66 -16.12
CA ASN A 327 -3.75 -18.14 -16.31
C ASN A 327 -2.90 -17.98 -15.05
N LEU A 328 -2.81 -19.03 -14.25
CA LEU A 328 -2.00 -19.05 -13.03
C LEU A 328 -0.54 -19.37 -13.32
N ARG A 329 0.38 -18.67 -12.65
CA ARG A 329 1.84 -18.82 -12.86
C ARG A 329 2.41 -20.11 -12.25
N LYS A 330 1.91 -20.57 -11.11
CA LYS A 330 2.45 -21.72 -10.38
C LYS A 330 1.71 -23.01 -10.74
N GLY A 331 2.44 -24.10 -10.97
CA GLY A 331 1.85 -25.39 -11.35
C GLY A 331 0.89 -25.95 -10.29
N LYS A 332 1.19 -25.78 -8.99
CA LYS A 332 0.31 -26.21 -7.90
C LYS A 332 -1.00 -25.41 -7.84
N ASP A 333 -0.95 -24.11 -8.11
CA ASP A 333 -2.14 -23.27 -8.13
C ASP A 333 -3.06 -23.66 -9.30
N LYS A 334 -2.50 -24.08 -10.45
CA LYS A 334 -3.26 -24.66 -11.56
C LYS A 334 -3.97 -25.96 -11.16
N LEU A 335 -3.30 -26.81 -10.37
CA LEU A 335 -3.92 -28.03 -9.85
C LEU A 335 -5.08 -27.70 -8.89
N TYR A 336 -4.88 -26.75 -7.98
CA TYR A 336 -5.93 -26.33 -7.04
C TYR A 336 -7.15 -25.78 -7.78
N LEU A 337 -6.93 -24.90 -8.75
CA LEU A 337 -8.02 -24.36 -9.57
C LEU A 337 -8.76 -25.47 -10.32
N LYS A 338 -8.05 -26.44 -10.89
CA LYS A 338 -8.67 -27.60 -11.55
C LYS A 338 -9.54 -28.42 -10.59
N LEU A 339 -9.10 -28.64 -9.35
CA LEU A 339 -9.89 -29.32 -8.33
C LEU A 339 -11.12 -28.52 -7.92
N ILE A 340 -10.97 -27.19 -7.77
CA ILE A 340 -12.08 -26.28 -7.45
C ILE A 340 -13.14 -26.32 -8.56
N LYS A 341 -12.75 -26.20 -9.83
CA LYS A 341 -13.66 -26.28 -10.99
C LYS A 341 -14.45 -27.58 -11.02
N ASN A 342 -13.82 -28.68 -10.70
CA ASN A 342 -14.46 -30.00 -10.62
C ASN A 342 -15.22 -30.23 -9.31
N LYS A 343 -15.46 -29.19 -8.52
CA LYS A 343 -16.17 -29.23 -7.23
C LYS A 343 -15.54 -30.18 -6.20
N MET A 344 -14.26 -30.48 -6.36
CA MET A 344 -13.49 -31.38 -5.49
C MET A 344 -12.84 -30.62 -4.32
N PHE A 345 -13.58 -29.75 -3.66
CA PHE A 345 -13.09 -28.77 -2.68
C PHE A 345 -12.28 -29.39 -1.51
N LYS A 346 -12.66 -30.58 -1.06
CA LYS A 346 -11.92 -31.27 0.01
C LYS A 346 -10.57 -31.82 -0.48
N LEU A 347 -10.46 -32.19 -1.74
CA LEU A 347 -9.18 -32.66 -2.30
C LEU A 347 -8.16 -31.51 -2.45
N VAL A 348 -8.60 -30.27 -2.55
CA VAL A 348 -7.70 -29.11 -2.52
C VAL A 348 -6.97 -29.04 -1.18
N ILE A 349 -7.66 -29.35 -0.07
CA ILE A 349 -7.05 -29.39 1.28
C ILE A 349 -5.96 -30.46 1.34
N VAL A 350 -6.23 -31.64 0.81
CA VAL A 350 -5.25 -32.76 0.79
C VAL A 350 -4.06 -32.39 -0.09
N ALA A 351 -4.30 -31.83 -1.27
CA ALA A 351 -3.25 -31.38 -2.17
C ALA A 351 -2.41 -30.25 -1.55
N ALA A 352 -3.03 -29.29 -0.85
CA ALA A 352 -2.33 -28.25 -0.14
C ALA A 352 -1.46 -28.82 1.00
N ALA A 353 -1.98 -29.76 1.77
CA ALA A 353 -1.23 -30.41 2.83
C ALA A 353 0.02 -31.16 2.30
N ILE A 354 -0.09 -31.80 1.14
CA ILE A 354 1.02 -32.56 0.55
C ILE A 354 2.04 -31.63 -0.14
N LEU A 355 1.57 -30.65 -0.92
CA LEU A 355 2.44 -29.83 -1.77
C LEU A 355 3.04 -28.62 -1.04
N ASP A 356 2.43 -28.16 0.04
CA ASP A 356 2.94 -27.05 0.85
C ASP A 356 3.77 -27.53 2.05
N CYS A 357 3.70 -28.83 2.46
CA CYS A 357 4.59 -29.42 3.46
C CYS A 357 6.03 -29.67 2.99
N ASN A 358 6.32 -29.63 1.69
CA ASN A 358 7.67 -29.85 1.16
C ASN A 358 8.55 -28.59 1.19
N LYS A 359 8.32 -27.68 2.15
CA LYS A 359 9.11 -26.46 2.38
C LYS A 359 9.65 -26.37 3.83
N PHE A 360 10.08 -27.52 4.36
CA PHE A 360 10.92 -27.53 5.57
C PHE A 360 12.26 -28.22 5.27
#